data_f79a19b9b8f122931ae3bfe7c6cf4df5
#
_entry.id   f79a19b9b8f122931ae3bfe7c6cf4df5
#
_cell.length_a   1.000
_cell.length_b   1.000
_cell.length_c   1.000
_cell.angle_alpha   90.00
_cell.angle_beta   90.00
_cell.angle_gamma   90.00
#
_symmetry.space_group_name_H-M   'P 1'
#
loop_
_entity.id
_entity.type
_entity.pdbx_description
1 polymer ?
#
loop_
_entity_poly.entity_id
_entity_poly.type
_entity_poly.pdbx_seq_one_letter_code
_entity_poly.pdbx_strand_id
1 'polypeptide(L)'
;MEALSRETLEQQMAQAVGCSTTFTIWPDREAPGARISDAVSTPEPRHTGTSDYDRAVTGIRAPEITVYAPARPNGVGILVVPGGSYRRVVLDKEGSALAAFFNARGYTLFVMTYRMPGDGHEEGADAPLADVQRAMRAIRAGAAEWKLDPARIGVLGFSAGGHVAASLGTRHDEVVYAPVDAADEFPARPAFMALVYPVITMGDAHHHSGSRHELIGDNPTDAQIRHYSLEERATRDAPPTFLLHAADDPAIKVENSLAMFSALRHLGVPVEMHIFERGKHGFGIRDAQGLPVAVWPELMMNWIATKV
;
A
#
# COMPACT_ATOMS: atom_id res chain seq x y z
N MET A 1 -13.97 13.88 -19.38
CA MET A 1 -14.17 12.41 -19.39
C MET A 1 -15.46 12.11 -18.65
N GLU A 2 -16.38 11.35 -19.26
CA GLU A 2 -17.58 10.90 -18.56
C GLU A 2 -17.17 9.96 -17.42
N ALA A 3 -17.72 10.19 -16.23
CA ALA A 3 -17.54 9.29 -15.10
C ALA A 3 -18.16 7.93 -15.45
N LEU A 4 -17.40 6.86 -15.33
CA LEU A 4 -17.91 5.50 -15.52
C LEU A 4 -19.03 5.24 -14.52
N SER A 5 -20.11 4.60 -14.97
CA SER A 5 -21.16 4.18 -14.03
C SER A 5 -20.59 3.13 -13.04
N ARG A 6 -21.19 3.06 -11.85
CA ARG A 6 -20.81 2.06 -10.84
C ARG A 6 -20.89 0.64 -11.41
N GLU A 7 -21.92 0.34 -12.18
CA GLU A 7 -22.11 -0.96 -12.85
C GLU A 7 -21.01 -1.26 -13.86
N THR A 8 -20.55 -0.28 -14.63
CA THR A 8 -19.44 -0.42 -15.57
C THR A 8 -18.12 -0.69 -14.84
N LEU A 9 -17.88 -0.03 -13.71
CA LEU A 9 -16.71 -0.28 -12.86
C LEU A 9 -16.73 -1.69 -12.27
N GLU A 10 -17.87 -2.16 -11.75
CA GLU A 10 -18.01 -3.50 -11.20
C GLU A 10 -17.81 -4.59 -12.28
N GLN A 11 -18.31 -4.40 -13.50
CA GLN A 11 -18.07 -5.30 -14.62
C GLN A 11 -16.58 -5.35 -15.03
N GLN A 12 -15.91 -4.20 -15.08
CA GLN A 12 -14.48 -4.13 -15.37
C GLN A 12 -13.64 -4.78 -14.28
N MET A 13 -14.04 -4.63 -13.01
CA MET A 13 -13.41 -5.29 -11.88
C MET A 13 -13.56 -6.81 -11.96
N ALA A 14 -14.77 -7.31 -12.26
CA ALA A 14 -15.03 -8.73 -12.43
C ALA A 14 -14.15 -9.34 -13.53
N GLN A 15 -13.99 -8.65 -14.65
CA GLN A 15 -13.12 -9.06 -15.75
C GLN A 15 -11.63 -9.05 -15.34
N ALA A 16 -11.18 -8.01 -14.62
CA ALA A 16 -9.80 -7.93 -14.13
C ALA A 16 -9.47 -9.04 -13.13
N VAL A 17 -10.39 -9.33 -12.21
CA VAL A 17 -10.24 -10.44 -11.24
C VAL A 17 -10.16 -11.79 -11.95
N GLY A 18 -10.95 -12.02 -13.00
CA GLY A 18 -10.94 -13.27 -13.76
C GLY A 18 -9.64 -13.53 -14.55
N CYS A 19 -8.79 -12.52 -14.74
CA CYS A 19 -7.50 -12.62 -15.44
C CYS A 19 -6.29 -12.47 -14.50
N SER A 20 -6.51 -12.43 -13.16
CA SER A 20 -5.43 -12.28 -12.18
C SER A 20 -4.74 -13.61 -11.87
N THR A 21 -3.46 -13.53 -11.50
CA THR A 21 -2.68 -14.64 -10.94
C THR A 21 -2.24 -14.27 -9.52
N THR A 22 -2.13 -15.27 -8.63
CA THR A 22 -1.72 -15.04 -7.25
C THR A 22 -0.53 -15.92 -6.90
N PHE A 23 0.45 -15.37 -6.20
CA PHE A 23 1.60 -16.10 -5.66
C PHE A 23 1.93 -15.66 -4.24
N THR A 24 2.54 -16.56 -3.46
CA THR A 24 3.03 -16.26 -2.12
C THR A 24 4.39 -15.56 -2.18
N ILE A 25 4.62 -14.56 -1.33
CA ILE A 25 5.89 -13.83 -1.32
C ILE A 25 7.01 -14.58 -0.59
N TRP A 26 6.65 -15.49 0.31
CA TRP A 26 7.60 -16.31 1.07
C TRP A 26 7.70 -17.72 0.50
N PRO A 27 8.92 -18.31 0.46
CA PRO A 27 9.09 -19.72 0.12
C PRO A 27 8.25 -20.60 1.07
N ASP A 28 7.81 -21.75 0.57
CA ASP A 28 7.03 -22.72 1.34
C ASP A 28 5.73 -22.18 1.96
N ARG A 29 5.28 -21.00 1.52
CA ARG A 29 4.07 -20.29 1.98
C ARG A 29 4.11 -19.86 3.45
N GLU A 30 5.27 -19.83 4.07
CA GLU A 30 5.44 -19.38 5.45
C GLU A 30 6.44 -18.24 5.54
N ALA A 31 6.02 -17.10 6.11
CA ALA A 31 6.95 -16.04 6.46
C ALA A 31 7.84 -16.51 7.62
N PRO A 32 9.15 -16.18 7.62
CA PRO A 32 9.98 -16.37 8.81
C PRO A 32 9.29 -15.71 10.01
N GLY A 33 9.30 -16.38 11.16
CA GLY A 33 8.67 -15.85 12.38
C GLY A 33 7.14 -15.83 12.38
N ALA A 34 6.48 -16.36 11.35
CA ALA A 34 5.03 -16.44 11.34
C ALA A 34 4.52 -17.37 12.44
N ARG A 35 3.64 -16.86 13.31
CA ARG A 35 2.96 -17.73 14.27
C ARG A 35 1.87 -18.53 13.60
N ILE A 36 1.78 -19.80 13.98
CA ILE A 36 0.75 -20.71 13.51
C ILE A 36 -0.55 -20.32 14.20
N SER A 37 -1.49 -19.80 13.43
CA SER A 37 -2.88 -19.71 13.79
C SER A 37 -3.62 -20.78 12.98
N ASP A 38 -4.54 -21.52 13.59
CA ASP A 38 -5.41 -22.49 12.87
C ASP A 38 -6.42 -21.76 11.95
N ALA A 39 -6.48 -20.44 12.00
CA ALA A 39 -7.36 -19.64 11.18
C ALA A 39 -6.85 -19.59 9.73
N VAL A 40 -7.66 -20.10 8.82
CA VAL A 40 -7.44 -19.92 7.37
C VAL A 40 -7.84 -18.50 6.99
N SER A 41 -6.91 -17.77 6.39
CA SER A 41 -7.19 -16.42 5.85
C SER A 41 -8.19 -16.54 4.70
N THR A 42 -9.44 -16.26 4.94
CA THR A 42 -10.48 -16.25 3.91
C THR A 42 -10.95 -14.82 3.67
N PRO A 43 -10.96 -14.33 2.41
CA PRO A 43 -11.56 -13.05 2.10
C PRO A 43 -13.05 -13.04 2.40
N GLU A 44 -13.50 -12.07 3.20
CA GLU A 44 -14.89 -11.91 3.58
C GLU A 44 -15.44 -10.54 3.16
N PRO A 45 -16.75 -10.43 2.87
CA PRO A 45 -17.39 -9.13 2.67
C PRO A 45 -17.18 -8.22 3.88
N ARG A 46 -16.81 -6.95 3.63
CA ARG A 46 -16.57 -5.97 4.72
C ARG A 46 -17.83 -5.61 5.50
N HIS A 47 -18.98 -5.70 4.84
CA HIS A 47 -20.29 -5.37 5.40
C HIS A 47 -21.32 -6.39 4.92
N THR A 48 -22.26 -6.75 5.78
CA THR A 48 -23.42 -7.59 5.41
C THR A 48 -24.27 -6.88 4.35
N GLY A 49 -24.49 -7.57 3.22
CA GLY A 49 -25.31 -7.03 2.11
C GLY A 49 -24.54 -6.15 1.11
N THR A 50 -23.22 -6.06 1.21
CA THR A 50 -22.38 -5.46 0.15
C THR A 50 -22.07 -6.48 -0.94
N SER A 51 -21.70 -5.97 -2.13
CA SER A 51 -21.30 -6.81 -3.26
C SER A 51 -20.06 -7.66 -2.93
N ASP A 52 -19.90 -8.79 -3.62
CA ASP A 52 -18.74 -9.69 -3.56
C ASP A 52 -17.39 -8.98 -3.92
N TYR A 53 -17.45 -7.70 -4.26
CA TYR A 53 -16.31 -6.84 -4.63
C TYR A 53 -15.97 -5.79 -3.55
N ASP A 54 -16.35 -6.00 -2.30
CA ASP A 54 -15.90 -5.19 -1.15
C ASP A 54 -15.44 -6.11 -0.01
N ARG A 55 -14.36 -6.86 -0.28
CA ARG A 55 -13.81 -7.87 0.62
C ARG A 55 -12.64 -7.33 1.42
N ALA A 56 -12.44 -7.95 2.59
CA ALA A 56 -11.22 -7.80 3.38
C ALA A 56 -10.76 -9.15 3.89
N VAL A 57 -9.50 -9.26 4.30
CA VAL A 57 -8.90 -10.46 4.87
C VAL A 57 -8.21 -10.14 6.19
N THR A 58 -8.33 -11.06 7.16
CA THR A 58 -7.69 -11.03 8.48
C THR A 58 -6.89 -12.32 8.71
N GLY A 59 -6.10 -12.39 9.77
CA GLY A 59 -5.36 -13.59 10.16
C GLY A 59 -4.37 -14.05 9.08
N ILE A 60 -3.68 -13.11 8.42
CA ILE A 60 -2.78 -13.39 7.31
C ILE A 60 -1.48 -13.96 7.85
N ARG A 61 -1.24 -15.24 7.52
CA ARG A 61 -0.01 -15.97 7.87
C ARG A 61 0.92 -16.13 6.68
N ALA A 62 0.33 -16.37 5.53
CA ALA A 62 1.02 -16.50 4.24
C ALA A 62 0.66 -15.31 3.35
N PRO A 63 1.39 -14.20 3.42
CA PRO A 63 1.15 -13.05 2.56
C PRO A 63 1.28 -13.41 1.08
N GLU A 64 0.36 -12.86 0.28
CA GLU A 64 0.25 -13.14 -1.14
C GLU A 64 0.21 -11.85 -1.95
N ILE A 65 0.60 -11.96 -3.22
CA ILE A 65 0.42 -10.92 -4.22
C ILE A 65 -0.53 -11.43 -5.29
N THR A 66 -1.59 -10.66 -5.56
CA THR A 66 -2.44 -10.84 -6.73
C THR A 66 -1.98 -9.87 -7.82
N VAL A 67 -1.59 -10.42 -8.96
CA VAL A 67 -1.08 -9.68 -10.12
C VAL A 67 -2.20 -9.36 -11.09
N TYR A 68 -2.34 -8.09 -11.43
CA TYR A 68 -3.21 -7.60 -12.49
C TYR A 68 -2.34 -7.05 -13.62
N ALA A 69 -2.09 -7.89 -14.64
CA ALA A 69 -1.23 -7.53 -15.77
C ALA A 69 -2.06 -6.93 -16.90
N PRO A 70 -1.60 -5.82 -17.51
CA PRO A 70 -2.25 -5.24 -18.69
C PRO A 70 -1.95 -6.06 -19.95
N ALA A 71 -2.82 -5.98 -20.96
CA ALA A 71 -2.58 -6.60 -22.25
C ALA A 71 -1.31 -6.05 -22.95
N ARG A 72 -0.96 -4.79 -22.68
CA ARG A 72 0.22 -4.10 -23.22
C ARG A 72 0.96 -3.40 -22.08
N PRO A 73 1.92 -4.06 -21.42
CA PRO A 73 2.71 -3.48 -20.37
C PRO A 73 3.54 -2.27 -20.85
N ASN A 74 3.60 -1.21 -20.03
CA ASN A 74 4.46 -0.04 -20.26
C ASN A 74 5.83 -0.14 -19.55
N GLY A 75 6.11 -1.28 -18.90
CA GLY A 75 7.33 -1.54 -18.16
C GLY A 75 7.31 -1.06 -16.70
N VAL A 76 6.24 -0.41 -16.24
CA VAL A 76 6.12 0.08 -14.86
C VAL A 76 5.28 -0.88 -14.01
N GLY A 77 5.83 -1.29 -12.86
CA GLY A 77 5.12 -2.05 -11.83
C GLY A 77 4.72 -1.18 -10.64
N ILE A 78 3.57 -1.45 -10.03
CA ILE A 78 3.12 -0.77 -8.83
C ILE A 78 2.73 -1.81 -7.78
N LEU A 79 3.50 -1.90 -6.70
CA LEU A 79 3.13 -2.68 -5.51
C LEU A 79 2.05 -1.90 -4.76
N VAL A 80 0.85 -2.43 -4.71
CA VAL A 80 -0.31 -1.82 -4.03
C VAL A 80 -0.45 -2.41 -2.65
N VAL A 81 -0.45 -1.54 -1.64
CA VAL A 81 -0.56 -1.89 -0.22
C VAL A 81 -1.87 -1.32 0.33
N PRO A 82 -2.95 -2.13 0.36
CA PRO A 82 -4.24 -1.67 0.84
C PRO A 82 -4.24 -1.38 2.35
N GLY A 83 -5.16 -0.52 2.80
CA GLY A 83 -5.36 -0.21 4.20
C GLY A 83 -6.21 -1.24 4.95
N GLY A 84 -6.64 -0.84 6.16
CA GLY A 84 -7.48 -1.66 7.04
C GLY A 84 -7.12 -1.52 8.52
N SER A 85 -6.48 -0.42 8.89
CA SER A 85 -6.12 -0.03 10.27
C SER A 85 -5.23 -1.04 11.01
N TYR A 86 -4.43 -1.84 10.29
CA TYR A 86 -3.65 -2.95 10.83
C TYR A 86 -4.48 -4.08 11.48
N ARG A 87 -5.79 -4.13 11.20
CA ARG A 87 -6.71 -5.21 11.63
C ARG A 87 -7.05 -6.16 10.52
N ARG A 88 -6.94 -5.70 9.28
CA ARG A 88 -7.30 -6.42 8.05
C ARG A 88 -6.65 -5.77 6.85
N VAL A 89 -6.70 -6.45 5.71
CA VAL A 89 -6.36 -5.87 4.40
C VAL A 89 -7.61 -5.73 3.56
N VAL A 90 -7.91 -4.51 3.06
CA VAL A 90 -9.06 -4.19 2.21
C VAL A 90 -8.74 -4.52 0.76
N LEU A 91 -9.15 -5.71 0.29
CA LEU A 91 -8.69 -6.28 -0.99
C LEU A 91 -9.24 -5.57 -2.22
N ASP A 92 -10.49 -5.13 -2.20
CA ASP A 92 -11.14 -4.66 -3.43
C ASP A 92 -11.09 -3.15 -3.56
N LYS A 93 -11.59 -2.41 -2.58
CA LYS A 93 -11.72 -0.95 -2.65
C LYS A 93 -10.38 -0.23 -2.88
N GLU A 94 -9.32 -0.71 -2.25
CA GLU A 94 -7.96 -0.16 -2.30
C GLU A 94 -6.97 -1.10 -3.03
N GLY A 95 -7.48 -2.10 -3.74
CA GLY A 95 -6.71 -3.09 -4.48
C GLY A 95 -7.31 -3.38 -5.85
N SER A 96 -8.13 -4.45 -5.99
CA SER A 96 -8.62 -4.90 -7.29
C SER A 96 -9.39 -3.85 -8.09
N ALA A 97 -10.08 -2.92 -7.41
CA ALA A 97 -10.80 -1.82 -8.06
C ALA A 97 -9.91 -0.87 -8.88
N LEU A 98 -8.61 -0.83 -8.59
CA LEU A 98 -7.65 -0.01 -9.31
C LEU A 98 -7.25 -0.63 -10.67
N ALA A 99 -7.34 -1.97 -10.78
CA ALA A 99 -6.74 -2.73 -11.87
C ALA A 99 -7.20 -2.25 -13.24
N ALA A 100 -8.51 -2.15 -13.47
CA ALA A 100 -9.04 -1.75 -14.76
C ALA A 100 -8.51 -0.39 -15.24
N PHE A 101 -8.42 0.58 -14.31
CA PHE A 101 -7.99 1.94 -14.62
C PHE A 101 -6.48 2.00 -14.95
N PHE A 102 -5.63 1.37 -14.15
CA PHE A 102 -4.19 1.38 -14.33
C PHE A 102 -3.75 0.47 -15.48
N ASN A 103 -4.37 -0.71 -15.63
CA ASN A 103 -4.06 -1.64 -16.73
C ASN A 103 -4.40 -1.06 -18.10
N ALA A 104 -5.49 -0.26 -18.21
CA ALA A 104 -5.83 0.44 -19.46
C ALA A 104 -4.71 1.38 -19.95
N ARG A 105 -3.79 1.75 -19.05
CA ARG A 105 -2.65 2.64 -19.31
C ARG A 105 -1.29 1.91 -19.26
N GLY A 106 -1.33 0.57 -19.23
CA GLY A 106 -0.15 -0.29 -19.32
C GLY A 106 0.58 -0.56 -17.99
N TYR A 107 0.10 -0.07 -16.84
CA TYR A 107 0.70 -0.38 -15.54
C TYR A 107 0.33 -1.79 -15.09
N THR A 108 1.31 -2.54 -14.58
CA THR A 108 1.05 -3.82 -13.89
C THR A 108 0.88 -3.55 -12.39
N LEU A 109 -0.23 -4.02 -11.82
CA LEU A 109 -0.49 -3.89 -10.38
C LEU A 109 -0.22 -5.21 -9.65
N PHE A 110 0.39 -5.09 -8.49
CA PHE A 110 0.72 -6.16 -7.55
C PHE A 110 0.04 -5.86 -6.23
N VAL A 111 -1.19 -6.34 -6.04
CA VAL A 111 -1.97 -6.10 -4.82
C VAL A 111 -1.58 -7.12 -3.76
N MET A 112 -0.97 -6.66 -2.67
CA MET A 112 -0.47 -7.54 -1.62
C MET A 112 -1.41 -7.64 -0.42
N THR A 113 -1.34 -8.79 0.24
CA THR A 113 -1.71 -8.94 1.65
C THR A 113 -0.44 -8.92 2.50
N TYR A 114 -0.56 -8.60 3.78
CA TYR A 114 0.57 -8.54 4.72
C TYR A 114 0.13 -8.93 6.12
N ARG A 115 1.07 -9.45 6.92
CA ARG A 115 0.83 -9.86 8.31
C ARG A 115 0.47 -8.66 9.19
N MET A 116 -0.44 -8.88 10.13
CA MET A 116 -0.84 -7.83 11.06
C MET A 116 0.07 -7.81 12.29
N PRO A 117 0.45 -6.63 12.80
CA PRO A 117 1.29 -6.53 14.00
C PRO A 117 0.69 -7.22 15.23
N GLY A 118 -0.65 -7.15 15.37
CA GLY A 118 -1.41 -7.73 16.48
C GLY A 118 -1.55 -9.24 16.46
N ASP A 119 -1.21 -9.92 15.36
CA ASP A 119 -1.38 -11.39 15.23
C ASP A 119 -0.25 -12.18 15.94
N GLY A 120 0.69 -11.47 16.58
CA GLY A 120 1.71 -12.07 17.45
C GLY A 120 2.86 -12.74 16.71
N HIS A 121 3.16 -12.35 15.48
CA HIS A 121 4.37 -12.75 14.74
C HIS A 121 5.66 -12.32 15.48
N GLU A 122 6.76 -13.00 15.23
CA GLU A 122 8.03 -12.72 15.93
C GLU A 122 8.56 -11.31 15.65
N GLU A 123 8.35 -10.80 14.43
CA GLU A 123 8.75 -9.44 14.04
C GLU A 123 7.85 -8.35 14.67
N GLY A 124 6.71 -8.72 15.25
CA GLY A 124 5.79 -7.79 15.90
C GLY A 124 5.35 -6.65 14.99
N ALA A 125 5.62 -5.42 15.38
CA ALA A 125 5.28 -4.22 14.62
C ALA A 125 6.02 -4.10 13.27
N ASP A 126 7.11 -4.82 13.06
CA ASP A 126 7.87 -4.82 11.80
C ASP A 126 7.46 -5.95 10.83
N ALA A 127 6.53 -6.84 11.21
CA ALA A 127 6.04 -7.88 10.30
C ALA A 127 5.49 -7.32 8.97
N PRO A 128 4.69 -6.23 8.94
CA PRO A 128 4.27 -5.60 7.68
C PRO A 128 5.44 -5.04 6.85
N LEU A 129 6.49 -4.52 7.51
CA LEU A 129 7.69 -4.02 6.82
C LEU A 129 8.48 -5.18 6.20
N ALA A 130 8.67 -6.28 6.92
CA ALA A 130 9.30 -7.48 6.40
C ALA A 130 8.59 -7.99 5.14
N ASP A 131 7.26 -8.07 5.20
CA ASP A 131 6.45 -8.53 4.07
C ASP A 131 6.52 -7.59 2.86
N VAL A 132 6.45 -6.27 3.06
CA VAL A 132 6.50 -5.32 1.92
C VAL A 132 7.90 -5.21 1.31
N GLN A 133 8.98 -5.34 2.11
CA GLN A 133 10.34 -5.46 1.59
C GLN A 133 10.49 -6.72 0.74
N ARG A 134 10.01 -7.85 1.25
CA ARG A 134 10.03 -9.14 0.54
C ARG A 134 9.21 -9.08 -0.74
N ALA A 135 8.01 -8.50 -0.71
CA ALA A 135 7.15 -8.31 -1.88
C ALA A 135 7.88 -7.52 -2.98
N MET A 136 8.52 -6.41 -2.64
CA MET A 136 9.28 -5.60 -3.59
C MET A 136 10.43 -6.39 -4.24
N ARG A 137 11.15 -7.17 -3.45
CA ARG A 137 12.26 -8.03 -3.92
C ARG A 137 11.76 -9.14 -4.83
N ALA A 138 10.66 -9.82 -4.45
CA ALA A 138 10.06 -10.88 -5.25
C ALA A 138 9.55 -10.37 -6.61
N ILE A 139 8.91 -9.19 -6.65
CA ILE A 139 8.48 -8.56 -7.91
C ILE A 139 9.69 -8.25 -8.79
N ARG A 140 10.78 -7.72 -8.23
CA ARG A 140 12.00 -7.45 -9.01
C ARG A 140 12.65 -8.70 -9.56
N ALA A 141 12.72 -9.76 -8.77
CA ALA A 141 13.24 -11.05 -9.21
C ALA A 141 12.43 -11.63 -10.39
N GLY A 142 11.10 -11.48 -10.35
CA GLY A 142 10.19 -11.93 -11.41
C GLY A 142 9.90 -10.89 -12.50
N ALA A 143 10.55 -9.73 -12.54
CA ALA A 143 10.18 -8.61 -13.41
C ALA A 143 10.06 -8.97 -14.89
N ALA A 144 10.92 -9.86 -15.38
CA ALA A 144 10.91 -10.31 -16.78
C ALA A 144 9.61 -11.06 -17.16
N GLU A 145 9.02 -11.82 -16.23
CA GLU A 145 7.77 -12.55 -16.42
C GLU A 145 6.62 -11.61 -16.80
N TRP A 146 6.58 -10.43 -16.15
CA TRP A 146 5.55 -9.41 -16.38
C TRP A 146 5.99 -8.30 -17.34
N LYS A 147 7.13 -8.47 -18.04
CA LYS A 147 7.71 -7.48 -18.98
C LYS A 147 7.92 -6.11 -18.32
N LEU A 148 8.42 -6.11 -17.10
CA LEU A 148 8.74 -4.92 -16.33
C LEU A 148 10.23 -4.58 -16.42
N ASP A 149 10.52 -3.28 -16.26
CA ASP A 149 11.84 -2.81 -15.88
C ASP A 149 11.96 -2.87 -14.35
N PRO A 150 12.88 -3.68 -13.77
CA PRO A 150 13.04 -3.79 -12.32
C PRO A 150 13.43 -2.46 -11.64
N ALA A 151 13.95 -1.49 -12.40
CA ALA A 151 14.23 -0.14 -11.91
C ALA A 151 12.99 0.76 -11.87
N ARG A 152 11.86 0.35 -12.48
CA ARG A 152 10.63 1.13 -12.60
C ARG A 152 9.47 0.54 -11.79
N ILE A 153 9.79 -0.01 -10.61
CA ILE A 153 8.78 -0.59 -9.71
C ILE A 153 8.64 0.33 -8.50
N GLY A 154 7.45 0.89 -8.33
CA GLY A 154 7.11 1.76 -7.19
C GLY A 154 6.11 1.11 -6.23
N VAL A 155 5.73 1.85 -5.18
CA VAL A 155 4.75 1.44 -4.19
C VAL A 155 3.60 2.45 -4.11
N LEU A 156 2.37 1.95 -3.95
CA LEU A 156 1.16 2.73 -3.70
C LEU A 156 0.48 2.22 -2.43
N GLY A 157 0.39 3.06 -1.41
CA GLY A 157 -0.23 2.69 -0.13
C GLY A 157 -1.44 3.56 0.24
N PHE A 158 -2.43 2.93 0.86
CA PHE A 158 -3.67 3.56 1.29
C PHE A 158 -3.85 3.47 2.82
N SER A 159 -4.23 4.55 3.49
CA SER A 159 -4.58 4.52 4.92
C SER A 159 -3.45 3.89 5.77
N ALA A 160 -3.72 2.84 6.54
CA ALA A 160 -2.69 2.07 7.25
C ALA A 160 -1.69 1.38 6.28
N GLY A 161 -2.12 0.97 5.09
CA GLY A 161 -1.22 0.50 4.02
C GLY A 161 -0.33 1.63 3.49
N GLY A 162 -0.76 2.88 3.62
CA GLY A 162 0.08 4.06 3.40
C GLY A 162 1.24 4.13 4.39
N HIS A 163 1.02 3.74 5.65
CA HIS A 163 2.09 3.63 6.64
C HIS A 163 3.07 2.50 6.29
N VAL A 164 2.57 1.34 5.85
CA VAL A 164 3.43 0.22 5.39
C VAL A 164 4.25 0.63 4.18
N ALA A 165 3.65 1.31 3.19
CA ALA A 165 4.35 1.82 2.01
C ALA A 165 5.39 2.90 2.37
N ALA A 166 5.06 3.81 3.31
CA ALA A 166 5.98 4.81 3.80
C ALA A 166 7.12 4.18 4.63
N SER A 167 6.84 3.12 5.41
CA SER A 167 7.88 2.32 6.08
C SER A 167 8.85 1.73 5.06
N LEU A 168 8.35 1.16 3.96
CA LEU A 168 9.22 0.69 2.87
C LEU A 168 10.06 1.83 2.30
N GLY A 169 9.48 3.01 2.06
CA GLY A 169 10.21 4.15 1.48
C GLY A 169 11.28 4.76 2.39
N THR A 170 11.10 4.69 3.71
CA THR A 170 11.99 5.32 4.71
C THR A 170 12.91 4.35 5.44
N ARG A 171 12.62 3.03 5.38
CA ARG A 171 13.31 1.96 6.11
C ARG A 171 13.63 0.77 5.21
N HIS A 172 13.78 0.99 3.89
CA HIS A 172 14.01 -0.05 2.89
C HIS A 172 15.31 -0.83 3.06
N ASP A 173 16.30 -0.25 3.74
CA ASP A 173 17.62 -0.80 4.01
C ASP A 173 17.74 -1.44 5.40
N GLU A 174 16.73 -1.30 6.26
CA GLU A 174 16.71 -1.96 7.56
C GLU A 174 16.57 -3.48 7.39
N VAL A 175 17.36 -4.24 8.16
CA VAL A 175 17.31 -5.71 8.18
C VAL A 175 16.25 -6.14 9.18
N VAL A 176 15.04 -6.44 8.70
CA VAL A 176 13.89 -6.86 9.52
C VAL A 176 13.57 -8.35 9.37
N TYR A 177 14.28 -9.06 8.50
CA TYR A 177 14.25 -10.52 8.36
C TYR A 177 15.56 -11.05 7.77
N ALA A 178 15.85 -12.33 7.99
CA ALA A 178 17.00 -12.99 7.37
C ALA A 178 16.70 -13.36 5.91
N PRO A 179 17.65 -13.20 4.97
CA PRO A 179 17.46 -13.62 3.57
C PRO A 179 17.06 -15.10 3.46
N VAL A 180 16.10 -15.41 2.60
CA VAL A 180 15.56 -16.77 2.43
C VAL A 180 15.86 -17.38 1.06
N ASP A 181 16.04 -16.56 0.01
CA ASP A 181 16.39 -17.01 -1.34
C ASP A 181 17.06 -15.89 -2.17
N ALA A 182 17.35 -16.18 -3.45
CA ALA A 182 18.02 -15.24 -4.35
C ALA A 182 17.23 -13.93 -4.62
N ALA A 183 15.93 -13.88 -4.38
CA ALA A 183 15.18 -12.63 -4.52
C ALA A 183 15.61 -11.59 -3.49
N ASP A 184 16.16 -12.02 -2.36
CA ASP A 184 16.64 -11.11 -1.31
C ASP A 184 17.96 -10.40 -1.65
N GLU A 185 18.61 -10.75 -2.76
CA GLU A 185 19.73 -10.00 -3.33
C GLU A 185 19.29 -8.69 -4.02
N PHE A 186 18.00 -8.57 -4.38
CA PHE A 186 17.46 -7.35 -4.96
C PHE A 186 17.19 -6.28 -3.88
N PRO A 187 17.37 -4.98 -4.21
CA PRO A 187 17.07 -3.91 -3.26
C PRO A 187 15.55 -3.81 -3.01
N ALA A 188 15.17 -3.48 -1.78
CA ALA A 188 13.77 -3.25 -1.42
C ALA A 188 13.31 -1.80 -1.70
N ARG A 189 14.23 -0.84 -1.94
CA ARG A 189 13.90 0.57 -2.17
C ARG A 189 13.01 0.75 -3.41
N PRO A 190 11.79 1.32 -3.30
CA PRO A 190 10.93 1.54 -4.45
C PRO A 190 11.46 2.67 -5.35
N ALA A 191 11.15 2.63 -6.65
CA ALA A 191 11.52 3.67 -7.60
C ALA A 191 10.77 4.99 -7.32
N PHE A 192 9.54 4.88 -6.83
CA PHE A 192 8.70 5.98 -6.37
C PHE A 192 7.74 5.49 -5.29
N MET A 193 7.22 6.41 -4.50
CA MET A 193 6.23 6.12 -3.46
C MET A 193 5.00 7.01 -3.65
N ALA A 194 3.80 6.42 -3.65
CA ALA A 194 2.54 7.14 -3.68
C ALA A 194 1.73 6.79 -2.42
N LEU A 195 1.25 7.81 -1.72
CA LEU A 195 0.57 7.67 -0.44
C LEU A 195 -0.77 8.39 -0.49
N VAL A 196 -1.85 7.65 -0.34
CA VAL A 196 -3.23 8.15 -0.45
C VAL A 196 -3.89 8.09 0.93
N TYR A 197 -4.27 9.23 1.47
CA TYR A 197 -4.77 9.44 2.84
C TYR A 197 -4.02 8.60 3.89
N PRO A 198 -2.68 8.66 3.91
CA PRO A 198 -1.87 7.73 4.67
C PRO A 198 -1.92 8.01 6.17
N VAL A 199 -1.79 6.96 6.98
CA VAL A 199 -1.26 7.09 8.33
C VAL A 199 0.25 7.33 8.20
N ILE A 200 0.81 8.28 8.93
CA ILE A 200 2.24 8.63 8.92
C ILE A 200 2.77 8.76 10.33
N THR A 201 2.18 9.63 11.15
CA THR A 201 2.66 9.92 12.50
C THR A 201 1.99 9.02 13.55
N MET A 202 2.78 8.64 14.56
CA MET A 202 2.29 8.02 15.80
C MET A 202 2.25 9.03 16.97
N GLY A 203 2.61 10.29 16.72
CA GLY A 203 2.59 11.36 17.70
C GLY A 203 1.18 11.75 18.16
N ASP A 204 1.03 12.15 19.41
CA ASP A 204 -0.27 12.33 20.07
C ASP A 204 -1.21 13.34 19.41
N ALA A 205 -0.69 14.34 18.72
CA ALA A 205 -1.50 15.39 18.10
C ALA A 205 -2.34 14.90 16.91
N HIS A 206 -1.81 13.98 16.09
CA HIS A 206 -2.40 13.67 14.78
C HIS A 206 -2.45 12.19 14.44
N HIS A 207 -2.05 11.28 15.35
CA HIS A 207 -2.09 9.86 15.08
C HIS A 207 -3.53 9.33 14.84
N HIS A 208 -3.64 8.27 14.08
CA HIS A 208 -4.86 7.48 14.01
C HIS A 208 -4.86 6.45 15.14
N SER A 209 -5.75 6.62 16.14
CA SER A 209 -5.75 5.82 17.37
C SER A 209 -5.85 4.32 17.12
N GLY A 210 -6.70 3.89 16.16
CA GLY A 210 -6.83 2.48 15.82
C GLY A 210 -5.55 1.88 15.24
N SER A 211 -4.90 2.57 14.29
CA SER A 211 -3.64 2.07 13.70
C SER A 211 -2.48 2.10 14.70
N ARG A 212 -2.40 3.11 15.55
CA ARG A 212 -1.38 3.19 16.60
C ARG A 212 -1.53 2.05 17.61
N HIS A 213 -2.77 1.80 18.07
CA HIS A 213 -3.07 0.70 18.99
C HIS A 213 -2.63 -0.65 18.43
N GLU A 214 -3.02 -0.97 17.20
CA GLU A 214 -2.67 -2.24 16.56
C GLU A 214 -1.17 -2.38 16.28
N LEU A 215 -0.48 -1.27 15.97
CA LEU A 215 0.94 -1.30 15.61
C LEU A 215 1.85 -1.37 16.84
N ILE A 216 1.63 -0.51 17.84
CA ILE A 216 2.53 -0.31 18.98
C ILE A 216 1.86 -0.38 20.36
N GLY A 217 0.57 -0.78 20.40
CA GLY A 217 -0.18 -0.99 21.63
C GLY A 217 -0.71 0.29 22.28
N ASP A 218 -1.32 0.14 23.47
CA ASP A 218 -2.00 1.23 24.19
C ASP A 218 -1.04 2.17 24.90
N ASN A 219 0.12 1.68 25.32
CA ASN A 219 1.10 2.43 26.13
C ASN A 219 2.48 2.40 25.46
N PRO A 220 2.62 2.95 24.23
CA PRO A 220 3.91 2.96 23.56
C PRO A 220 4.87 3.93 24.26
N THR A 221 6.14 3.59 24.28
CA THR A 221 7.20 4.49 24.70
C THR A 221 7.43 5.61 23.69
N ASP A 222 8.00 6.73 24.13
CA ASP A 222 8.40 7.82 23.21
C ASP A 222 9.35 7.34 22.10
N ALA A 223 10.19 6.35 22.40
CA ALA A 223 11.07 5.76 21.41
C ALA A 223 10.29 5.00 20.32
N GLN A 224 9.26 4.24 20.69
CA GLN A 224 8.39 3.56 19.74
C GLN A 224 7.57 4.57 18.91
N ILE A 225 7.02 5.61 19.56
CA ILE A 225 6.30 6.67 18.86
C ILE A 225 7.19 7.29 17.79
N ARG A 226 8.42 7.70 18.13
CA ARG A 226 9.37 8.25 17.16
C ARG A 226 9.80 7.26 16.09
N HIS A 227 10.02 5.99 16.46
CA HIS A 227 10.47 4.96 15.52
C HIS A 227 9.45 4.66 14.43
N TYR A 228 8.15 4.70 14.78
CA TYR A 228 7.05 4.45 13.85
C TYR A 228 6.36 5.71 13.32
N SER A 229 6.85 6.92 13.66
CA SER A 229 6.49 8.18 13.01
C SER A 229 7.39 8.39 11.80
N LEU A 230 6.86 8.16 10.60
CA LEU A 230 7.68 8.00 9.40
C LEU A 230 8.21 9.31 8.84
N GLU A 231 7.60 10.43 9.19
CA GLU A 231 8.15 11.77 8.95
C GLU A 231 9.47 11.99 9.70
N GLU A 232 9.67 11.32 10.84
CA GLU A 232 10.92 11.35 11.60
C GLU A 232 11.96 10.34 11.10
N ARG A 233 11.53 9.35 10.29
CA ARG A 233 12.39 8.32 9.69
C ARG A 233 12.83 8.65 8.27
N ALA A 234 12.26 9.67 7.66
CA ALA A 234 12.63 10.10 6.31
C ALA A 234 14.12 10.49 6.25
N THR A 235 14.79 10.09 5.19
CA THR A 235 16.16 10.45 4.87
C THR A 235 16.26 11.00 3.45
N ARG A 236 17.43 11.50 3.05
CA ARG A 236 17.67 11.96 1.67
C ARG A 236 17.58 10.82 0.64
N ASP A 237 17.65 9.59 1.10
CA ASP A 237 17.56 8.39 0.28
C ASP A 237 16.11 7.88 0.10
N ALA A 238 15.13 8.55 0.69
CA ALA A 238 13.73 8.26 0.44
C ALA A 238 13.41 8.44 -1.06
N PRO A 239 12.51 7.60 -1.64
CA PRO A 239 12.15 7.72 -3.05
C PRO A 239 11.36 9.00 -3.34
N PRO A 240 11.33 9.49 -4.60
CA PRO A 240 10.37 10.51 -5.01
C PRO A 240 8.96 10.13 -4.56
N THR A 241 8.21 11.09 -3.99
CA THR A 241 6.96 10.80 -3.31
C THR A 241 5.79 11.63 -3.84
N PHE A 242 4.65 10.97 -4.06
CA PHE A 242 3.35 11.57 -4.34
C PHE A 242 2.44 11.41 -3.13
N LEU A 243 1.81 12.48 -2.69
CA LEU A 243 0.89 12.51 -1.55
C LEU A 243 -0.49 13.00 -1.99
N LEU A 244 -1.53 12.33 -1.50
CA LEU A 244 -2.92 12.70 -1.76
C LEU A 244 -3.75 12.60 -0.49
N HIS A 245 -4.56 13.63 -0.20
CA HIS A 245 -5.47 13.63 0.94
C HIS A 245 -6.74 14.42 0.66
N ALA A 246 -7.79 14.18 1.43
CA ALA A 246 -8.96 15.04 1.49
C ALA A 246 -8.98 15.80 2.84
N ALA A 247 -9.21 17.11 2.82
CA ALA A 247 -9.21 17.93 4.03
C ALA A 247 -10.37 17.59 4.98
N ASP A 248 -11.46 17.01 4.45
CA ASP A 248 -12.63 16.57 5.20
C ASP A 248 -12.54 15.10 5.69
N ASP A 249 -11.34 14.49 5.69
CA ASP A 249 -11.12 13.12 6.18
C ASP A 249 -11.39 13.06 7.70
N PRO A 250 -12.43 12.32 8.15
CA PRO A 250 -12.78 12.25 9.57
C PRO A 250 -11.95 11.21 10.35
N ALA A 251 -11.21 10.33 9.65
CA ALA A 251 -10.49 9.23 10.26
C ALA A 251 -8.98 9.53 10.40
N ILE A 252 -8.36 9.92 9.29
CA ILE A 252 -6.93 10.26 9.25
C ILE A 252 -6.79 11.76 9.00
N LYS A 253 -6.26 12.49 9.98
CA LYS A 253 -6.05 13.93 9.85
C LYS A 253 -5.07 14.24 8.71
N VAL A 254 -5.39 15.23 7.90
CA VAL A 254 -4.57 15.67 6.75
C VAL A 254 -3.14 16.05 7.17
N GLU A 255 -2.93 16.38 8.43
CA GLU A 255 -1.64 16.68 9.06
C GLU A 255 -0.64 15.52 8.93
N ASN A 256 -1.09 14.27 8.77
CA ASN A 256 -0.21 13.14 8.44
C ASN A 256 0.50 13.37 7.10
N SER A 257 -0.24 13.73 6.06
CA SER A 257 0.36 14.04 4.75
C SER A 257 1.20 15.32 4.77
N LEU A 258 0.78 16.34 5.51
CA LEU A 258 1.53 17.58 5.67
C LEU A 258 2.87 17.36 6.37
N ALA A 259 2.91 16.54 7.42
CA ALA A 259 4.13 16.19 8.14
C ALA A 259 5.13 15.48 7.22
N MET A 260 4.68 14.46 6.48
CA MET A 260 5.53 13.73 5.52
C MET A 260 6.01 14.63 4.39
N PHE A 261 5.15 15.46 3.82
CA PHE A 261 5.53 16.44 2.79
C PHE A 261 6.61 17.38 3.31
N SER A 262 6.44 17.93 4.51
CA SER A 262 7.40 18.86 5.11
C SER A 262 8.76 18.21 5.34
N ALA A 263 8.78 16.98 5.87
CA ALA A 263 10.01 16.23 6.12
C ALA A 263 10.77 15.95 4.82
N LEU A 264 10.10 15.40 3.81
CA LEU A 264 10.72 15.09 2.51
C LEU A 264 11.24 16.34 1.81
N ARG A 265 10.45 17.41 1.81
CA ARG A 265 10.85 18.71 1.22
C ARG A 265 12.09 19.30 1.92
N HIS A 266 12.14 19.23 3.25
CA HIS A 266 13.30 19.70 4.03
C HIS A 266 14.58 18.92 3.68
N LEU A 267 14.45 17.64 3.38
CA LEU A 267 15.53 16.75 2.98
C LEU A 267 15.94 16.89 1.51
N GLY A 268 15.21 17.68 0.72
CA GLY A 268 15.44 17.83 -0.71
C GLY A 268 14.99 16.64 -1.56
N VAL A 269 14.15 15.75 -1.00
CA VAL A 269 13.54 14.65 -1.75
C VAL A 269 12.40 15.20 -2.63
N PRO A 270 12.34 14.85 -3.93
CA PRO A 270 11.23 15.27 -4.78
C PRO A 270 9.89 14.80 -4.22
N VAL A 271 9.01 15.75 -3.94
CA VAL A 271 7.68 15.45 -3.38
C VAL A 271 6.62 16.34 -4.03
N GLU A 272 5.50 15.73 -4.41
CA GLU A 272 4.31 16.41 -4.90
C GLU A 272 3.12 16.04 -4.03
N MET A 273 2.25 17.01 -3.69
CA MET A 273 1.11 16.78 -2.82
C MET A 273 -0.14 17.47 -3.35
N HIS A 274 -1.26 16.73 -3.31
CA HIS A 274 -2.59 17.24 -3.64
C HIS A 274 -3.51 17.09 -2.43
N ILE A 275 -4.17 18.19 -2.04
CA ILE A 275 -5.19 18.20 -1.00
C ILE A 275 -6.49 18.67 -1.62
N PHE A 276 -7.52 17.81 -1.57
CA PHE A 276 -8.86 18.15 -2.01
C PHE A 276 -9.71 18.56 -0.81
N GLU A 277 -10.60 19.53 -0.99
CA GLU A 277 -11.52 19.96 0.06
C GLU A 277 -12.39 18.80 0.57
N ARG A 278 -12.86 17.96 -0.38
CA ARG A 278 -13.85 16.90 -0.13
C ARG A 278 -13.40 15.56 -0.72
N GLY A 279 -13.61 14.49 0.05
CA GLY A 279 -13.30 13.12 -0.34
C GLY A 279 -13.59 12.14 0.79
N LYS A 280 -13.57 12.59 2.04
CA LYS A 280 -13.62 11.77 3.26
C LYS A 280 -12.45 10.79 3.33
N HIS A 281 -12.59 9.73 4.12
CA HIS A 281 -11.60 8.66 4.23
C HIS A 281 -11.94 7.46 3.36
N GLY A 282 -10.91 6.84 2.79
CA GLY A 282 -11.07 5.58 2.11
C GLY A 282 -11.85 5.68 0.80
N PHE A 283 -11.78 6.80 0.06
CA PHE A 283 -12.51 6.96 -1.19
C PHE A 283 -12.02 5.99 -2.29
N GLY A 284 -10.76 5.55 -2.26
CA GLY A 284 -10.19 4.70 -3.29
C GLY A 284 -10.40 5.27 -4.70
N ILE A 285 -10.84 4.42 -5.64
CA ILE A 285 -11.24 4.88 -6.97
C ILE A 285 -12.77 4.95 -7.12
N ARG A 286 -13.51 4.10 -6.40
CA ARG A 286 -14.97 3.96 -6.53
C ARG A 286 -15.73 5.12 -5.87
N ASP A 287 -15.43 5.39 -4.61
CA ASP A 287 -16.17 6.40 -3.84
C ASP A 287 -15.68 7.83 -4.14
N ALA A 288 -14.59 7.96 -4.89
CA ALA A 288 -14.13 9.22 -5.46
C ALA A 288 -15.02 9.72 -6.61
N GLN A 289 -15.80 8.83 -7.25
CA GLN A 289 -16.60 9.18 -8.42
C GLN A 289 -17.60 10.30 -8.12
N GLY A 290 -17.66 11.29 -9.04
CA GLY A 290 -18.51 12.48 -8.87
C GLY A 290 -17.94 13.56 -7.93
N LEU A 291 -16.79 13.33 -7.32
CA LEU A 291 -16.07 14.31 -6.51
C LEU A 291 -14.83 14.85 -7.26
N PRO A 292 -14.37 16.08 -6.96
CA PRO A 292 -13.16 16.63 -7.57
C PRO A 292 -11.93 15.71 -7.40
N VAL A 293 -11.84 14.95 -6.31
CA VAL A 293 -10.77 14.01 -6.03
C VAL A 293 -10.71 12.83 -7.00
N ALA A 294 -11.76 12.57 -7.80
CA ALA A 294 -11.80 11.48 -8.77
C ALA A 294 -10.66 11.50 -9.81
N VAL A 295 -10.03 12.67 -10.02
CA VAL A 295 -8.92 12.83 -10.97
C VAL A 295 -7.58 12.30 -10.43
N TRP A 296 -7.53 11.85 -9.17
CA TRP A 296 -6.28 11.50 -8.50
C TRP A 296 -5.44 10.42 -9.22
N PRO A 297 -6.03 9.37 -9.84
CA PRO A 297 -5.20 8.38 -10.49
C PRO A 297 -4.47 8.94 -11.71
N GLU A 298 -5.07 9.90 -12.40
CA GLU A 298 -4.44 10.59 -13.54
C GLU A 298 -3.31 11.53 -13.08
N LEU A 299 -3.53 12.27 -12.00
CA LEU A 299 -2.48 13.10 -11.39
C LEU A 299 -1.27 12.24 -11.01
N MET A 300 -1.50 11.12 -10.33
CA MET A 300 -0.45 10.20 -9.94
C MET A 300 0.30 9.62 -11.15
N MET A 301 -0.41 9.16 -12.19
CA MET A 301 0.24 8.59 -13.38
C MET A 301 1.05 9.63 -14.16
N ASN A 302 0.52 10.85 -14.30
CA ASN A 302 1.25 11.96 -14.93
C ASN A 302 2.54 12.27 -14.15
N TRP A 303 2.44 12.26 -12.82
CA TRP A 303 3.60 12.45 -11.96
C TRP A 303 4.62 11.29 -12.10
N ILE A 304 4.17 10.01 -12.06
CA ILE A 304 5.03 8.84 -12.27
C ILE A 304 5.81 8.95 -13.57
N ALA A 305 5.17 9.34 -14.67
CA ALA A 305 5.79 9.48 -15.99
C ALA A 305 6.95 10.51 -16.01
N THR A 306 7.05 11.38 -15.00
CA THR A 306 8.18 12.31 -14.84
C THR A 306 9.31 11.75 -13.98
N LYS A 307 9.13 10.57 -13.37
CA LYS A 307 10.08 9.97 -12.40
C LYS A 307 10.72 8.69 -12.94
N VAL A 308 10.01 7.93 -13.77
CA VAL A 308 10.46 6.63 -14.28
C VAL A 308 10.17 6.44 -15.77
#